data_adfddc9692103847af03d093a052025d
#
_entry.id   adfddc9692103847af03d093a052025d
#
_cell.length_a   1.000
_cell.length_b   1.000
_cell.length_c   1.000
_cell.angle_alpha   90.00
_cell.angle_beta   90.00
_cell.angle_gamma   90.00
#
_symmetry.space_group_name_H-M   'P 1'
#
loop_
_entity.id
_entity.type
_entity.pdbx_description
1 polymer ?
#
loop_
_entity_poly.entity_id
_entity_poly.type
_entity_poly.pdbx_seq_one_letter_code
_entity_poly.pdbx_strand_id
1 'polypeptide(L)'
;MNSNSLTAGTVLKGSSYSYEIVKTLGQGSFGITYLAKAKVRMEGSLGSFSSTMYVAIKEFFMKEINGREGTTVTSGSKGGLFDDYRRKFVREATNLSKLKHPNIINVLESFEVNNTCYYVMEYIDGGSLDDMIARQYGLSEAETTKYTLDIASALSFMHSNKMLHLDLKPGNVMIHDGHAVLIDFGLSKQYDASGEPESSTTVGGGTPGYAPLEQANHRDGNGFPVMMDVYALGATMFKMLTGERPPEASDILNDGFPFNAFNCSNSGLVGVVEKAMAPMRKQRFQTVREFLAALEESCSPIHSVAEETEVGIGIGEEPVVTVIEEPAGAVRERSSIRNDAPLNMINGHEYVDLGLSVKWATCNVGAEKPSDCGDYFAWGEISPKSEYTEENSLTYNKIMRDTPMDVPPVEAPPVRNKLMSFIFGKSKSRSESKSKPQFNQRDIAGDSRYDAARANWGGSWRLPTKAEIDELLSKCKWEWTTRDGHTGYLVMGPNGKFIFLPAAGWRNRTLQGNVGEGGFYWCSTPDESCMEDAYGLNFDDGNFGRYLDYRSPGRTVRPVSE
;
A
#
# COMPACT_ATOMS: atom_id res chain seq x y z
N MET A 1 5.08 25.14 -22.13
CA MET A 1 4.57 23.85 -21.62
C MET A 1 3.49 23.36 -22.56
N ASN A 2 3.74 22.43 -23.46
CA ASN A 2 2.69 21.77 -24.20
C ASN A 2 2.18 20.62 -23.34
N SER A 3 1.30 20.92 -22.39
CA SER A 3 0.58 19.88 -21.68
C SER A 3 -0.45 19.30 -22.63
N ASN A 4 -0.27 18.06 -23.04
CA ASN A 4 -1.26 17.33 -23.85
C ASN A 4 -2.55 17.01 -23.06
N SER A 5 -2.60 17.37 -21.78
CA SER A 5 -3.74 17.15 -20.89
C SER A 5 -4.75 18.29 -20.98
N LEU A 6 -6.03 17.99 -20.74
CA LEU A 6 -7.07 18.99 -20.53
C LEU A 6 -6.77 19.79 -19.23
N THR A 7 -7.04 21.09 -19.30
CA THR A 7 -6.84 21.99 -18.14
C THR A 7 -7.98 21.85 -17.12
N ALA A 8 -7.68 22.11 -15.85
CA ALA A 8 -8.71 22.23 -14.82
C ALA A 8 -9.78 23.26 -15.21
N GLY A 9 -11.05 22.98 -14.89
CA GLY A 9 -12.20 23.77 -15.28
C GLY A 9 -12.75 23.47 -16.70
N THR A 10 -12.04 22.64 -17.51
CA THR A 10 -12.59 22.17 -18.80
C THR A 10 -13.84 21.34 -18.55
N VAL A 11 -14.94 21.64 -19.29
CA VAL A 11 -16.19 20.89 -19.16
C VAL A 11 -16.37 19.96 -20.35
N LEU A 12 -16.47 18.66 -20.07
CA LEU A 12 -16.83 17.61 -21.02
C LEU A 12 -18.33 17.34 -20.93
N LYS A 13 -19.01 17.29 -22.06
CA LYS A 13 -20.44 16.92 -22.15
C LYS A 13 -20.53 15.43 -22.42
N GLY A 14 -20.89 14.64 -21.43
CA GLY A 14 -21.25 13.25 -21.57
C GLY A 14 -22.70 13.06 -22.02
N SER A 15 -23.15 11.81 -22.09
CA SER A 15 -24.53 11.46 -22.46
C SER A 15 -25.52 11.76 -21.32
N SER A 16 -25.11 11.49 -20.08
CA SER A 16 -25.95 11.65 -18.89
C SER A 16 -25.64 12.91 -18.09
N TYR A 17 -24.35 13.28 -18.02
CA TYR A 17 -23.87 14.40 -17.18
C TYR A 17 -22.87 15.28 -17.92
N SER A 18 -22.65 16.48 -17.37
CA SER A 18 -21.50 17.32 -17.71
C SER A 18 -20.44 17.21 -16.62
N TYR A 19 -19.20 16.97 -17.05
CA TYR A 19 -18.07 16.70 -16.17
C TYR A 19 -17.07 17.86 -16.23
N GLU A 20 -16.79 18.48 -15.10
CA GLU A 20 -15.76 19.49 -14.98
C GLU A 20 -14.45 18.83 -14.53
N ILE A 21 -13.40 18.96 -15.35
CA ILE A 21 -12.06 18.43 -15.04
C ILE A 21 -11.50 19.17 -13.81
N VAL A 22 -11.06 18.41 -12.82
CA VAL A 22 -10.43 18.93 -11.61
C VAL A 22 -8.90 18.88 -11.75
N LYS A 23 -8.34 17.72 -12.09
CA LYS A 23 -6.90 17.53 -12.30
C LYS A 23 -6.63 16.27 -13.13
N THR A 24 -5.42 16.18 -13.66
CA THR A 24 -4.91 14.92 -14.25
C THR A 24 -4.50 13.97 -13.13
N LEU A 25 -4.94 12.70 -13.19
CA LEU A 25 -4.54 11.63 -12.27
C LEU A 25 -3.34 10.86 -12.80
N GLY A 26 -3.26 10.64 -14.13
CA GLY A 26 -2.16 9.92 -14.74
C GLY A 26 -2.19 10.00 -16.27
N GLN A 27 -1.06 9.67 -16.90
CA GLN A 27 -0.92 9.59 -18.34
C GLN A 27 -0.15 8.33 -18.73
N GLY A 28 -0.80 7.44 -19.46
CA GLY A 28 -0.21 6.25 -20.04
C GLY A 28 0.10 6.43 -21.54
N SER A 29 0.53 5.34 -22.19
CA SER A 29 0.84 5.32 -23.63
C SER A 29 -0.38 5.57 -24.51
N PHE A 30 -1.57 5.13 -24.08
CA PHE A 30 -2.81 5.15 -24.86
C PHE A 30 -3.93 5.99 -24.25
N GLY A 31 -3.67 6.69 -23.13
CA GLY A 31 -4.72 7.49 -22.51
C GLY A 31 -4.24 8.41 -21.41
N ILE A 32 -5.09 9.38 -21.11
CA ILE A 32 -4.92 10.31 -20.01
C ILE A 32 -6.11 10.12 -19.06
N THR A 33 -5.86 9.97 -17.78
CA THR A 33 -6.90 9.82 -16.77
C THR A 33 -7.02 11.10 -15.96
N TYR A 34 -8.24 11.59 -15.78
CA TYR A 34 -8.57 12.81 -15.07
C TYR A 34 -9.46 12.53 -13.88
N LEU A 35 -9.28 13.26 -12.78
CA LEU A 35 -10.32 13.48 -11.80
C LEU A 35 -11.28 14.54 -12.34
N ALA A 36 -12.56 14.24 -12.33
CA ALA A 36 -13.61 15.17 -12.71
C ALA A 36 -14.74 15.16 -11.69
N LYS A 37 -15.57 16.20 -11.71
CA LYS A 37 -16.78 16.32 -10.88
C LYS A 37 -18.00 16.56 -11.76
N ALA A 38 -19.13 15.96 -11.39
CA ALA A 38 -20.43 16.15 -12.00
C ALA A 38 -21.45 16.61 -10.96
N LYS A 39 -22.37 17.48 -11.35
CA LYS A 39 -23.53 17.81 -10.53
C LYS A 39 -24.64 16.80 -10.82
N VAL A 40 -25.03 16.05 -9.80
CA VAL A 40 -26.09 15.06 -9.87
C VAL A 40 -27.30 15.60 -9.12
N ARG A 41 -28.46 15.62 -9.77
CA ARG A 41 -29.72 15.94 -9.12
C ARG A 41 -30.30 14.66 -8.53
N MET A 42 -30.49 14.67 -7.23
CA MET A 42 -31.11 13.59 -6.50
C MET A 42 -32.53 13.99 -6.12
N GLU A 43 -33.50 13.14 -6.40
CA GLU A 43 -34.90 13.34 -6.01
C GLU A 43 -35.20 12.47 -4.79
N GLY A 44 -35.66 13.10 -3.72
CA GLY A 44 -36.07 12.43 -2.50
C GLY A 44 -37.49 12.85 -2.11
N SER A 45 -38.08 12.18 -1.12
CA SER A 45 -39.44 12.45 -0.61
C SER A 45 -39.66 13.87 -0.10
N LEU A 46 -38.59 14.62 0.19
CA LEU A 46 -38.63 16.02 0.67
C LEU A 46 -38.25 17.03 -0.41
N GLY A 47 -38.12 16.63 -1.67
CA GLY A 47 -37.72 17.48 -2.80
C GLY A 47 -36.43 17.07 -3.46
N SER A 48 -36.00 17.84 -4.48
CA SER A 48 -34.76 17.59 -5.20
C SER A 48 -33.60 18.40 -4.62
N PHE A 49 -32.43 17.76 -4.46
CA PHE A 49 -31.18 18.45 -4.08
C PHE A 49 -30.07 18.11 -5.08
N SER A 50 -29.10 19.01 -5.21
CA SER A 50 -27.94 18.79 -6.05
C SER A 50 -26.77 18.32 -5.20
N SER A 51 -26.16 17.19 -5.59
CA SER A 51 -24.94 16.68 -5.01
C SER A 51 -23.80 16.75 -6.03
N THR A 52 -22.55 16.80 -5.55
CA THR A 52 -21.36 16.70 -6.40
C THR A 52 -20.85 15.28 -6.32
N MET A 53 -20.73 14.64 -7.47
CA MET A 53 -20.12 13.31 -7.63
C MET A 53 -18.74 13.47 -8.25
N TYR A 54 -17.73 12.84 -7.65
CA TYR A 54 -16.40 12.73 -8.22
C TYR A 54 -16.30 11.45 -9.04
N VAL A 55 -15.66 11.55 -10.20
CA VAL A 55 -15.47 10.45 -11.15
C VAL A 55 -14.05 10.48 -11.71
N ALA A 56 -13.55 9.32 -12.14
CA ALA A 56 -12.37 9.23 -12.98
C ALA A 56 -12.80 9.17 -14.45
N ILE A 57 -12.15 9.94 -15.33
CA ILE A 57 -12.43 9.96 -16.77
C ILE A 57 -11.16 9.57 -17.50
N LYS A 58 -11.20 8.48 -18.27
CA LYS A 58 -10.09 8.09 -19.14
C LYS A 58 -10.37 8.58 -20.55
N GLU A 59 -9.45 9.38 -21.07
CA GLU A 59 -9.45 9.90 -22.45
C GLU A 59 -8.55 9.02 -23.32
N PHE A 60 -9.00 8.66 -24.52
CA PHE A 60 -8.12 8.07 -25.50
C PHE A 60 -7.14 9.12 -26.05
N PHE A 61 -5.87 8.94 -25.82
CA PHE A 61 -4.81 9.84 -26.27
C PHE A 61 -3.48 9.10 -26.41
N MET A 62 -2.97 9.00 -27.63
CA MET A 62 -1.69 8.35 -27.93
C MET A 62 -0.58 9.39 -27.92
N LYS A 63 0.21 9.43 -26.85
CA LYS A 63 1.25 10.45 -26.59
C LYS A 63 2.21 10.68 -27.76
N GLU A 64 2.56 9.63 -28.52
CA GLU A 64 3.52 9.70 -29.63
C GLU A 64 2.92 10.08 -30.98
N ILE A 65 1.59 10.08 -31.09
CA ILE A 65 0.86 10.26 -32.35
C ILE A 65 -0.01 11.51 -32.32
N ASN A 66 -0.62 11.78 -31.16
CA ASN A 66 -1.62 12.81 -31.02
C ASN A 66 -1.02 14.13 -30.53
N GLY A 67 -1.55 15.22 -31.09
CA GLY A 67 -1.44 16.57 -30.56
C GLY A 67 -2.78 17.04 -30.02
N ARG A 68 -2.81 18.26 -29.47
CA ARG A 68 -4.03 18.89 -28.96
C ARG A 68 -4.09 20.36 -29.38
N GLU A 69 -5.25 20.78 -29.90
CA GLU A 69 -5.58 22.18 -30.13
C GLU A 69 -6.79 22.54 -29.26
N GLY A 70 -6.57 23.34 -28.24
CA GLY A 70 -7.59 23.61 -27.22
C GLY A 70 -8.02 22.33 -26.52
N THR A 71 -9.26 21.90 -26.69
CA THR A 71 -9.77 20.61 -26.19
C THR A 71 -9.72 19.48 -27.22
N THR A 72 -9.53 19.80 -28.51
CA THR A 72 -9.62 18.84 -29.62
C THR A 72 -8.33 18.07 -29.82
N VAL A 73 -8.43 16.75 -29.95
CA VAL A 73 -7.30 15.87 -30.25
C VAL A 73 -7.03 15.87 -31.76
N THR A 74 -5.76 16.01 -32.16
CA THR A 74 -5.30 15.98 -33.54
C THR A 74 -4.42 14.76 -33.77
N SER A 75 -4.59 14.06 -34.90
CA SER A 75 -3.89 12.81 -35.23
C SER A 75 -2.84 12.94 -36.34
N GLY A 76 -2.65 14.12 -36.88
CA GLY A 76 -1.69 14.37 -37.96
C GLY A 76 -1.82 13.41 -39.16
N SER A 77 -0.70 13.01 -39.76
CA SER A 77 -0.63 12.11 -40.93
C SER A 77 -0.93 10.62 -40.60
N LYS A 78 -1.12 10.25 -39.34
CA LYS A 78 -1.37 8.87 -38.90
C LYS A 78 -2.84 8.61 -38.53
N GLY A 79 -3.78 9.32 -39.14
CA GLY A 79 -5.22 9.26 -38.82
C GLY A 79 -5.83 7.85 -38.88
N GLY A 80 -5.45 7.01 -39.83
CA GLY A 80 -5.97 5.63 -39.92
C GLY A 80 -5.61 4.76 -38.74
N LEU A 81 -4.36 4.85 -38.26
CA LEU A 81 -3.90 4.13 -37.05
C LEU A 81 -4.60 4.64 -35.79
N PHE A 82 -4.81 5.95 -35.69
CA PHE A 82 -5.56 6.57 -34.60
C PHE A 82 -7.01 6.05 -34.55
N ASP A 83 -7.70 5.98 -35.69
CA ASP A 83 -9.08 5.50 -35.72
C ASP A 83 -9.21 4.02 -35.36
N ASP A 84 -8.21 3.20 -35.73
CA ASP A 84 -8.18 1.78 -35.33
C ASP A 84 -8.05 1.62 -33.81
N TYR A 85 -7.14 2.34 -33.18
CA TYR A 85 -6.97 2.28 -31.73
C TYR A 85 -8.14 2.94 -30.97
N ARG A 86 -8.74 4.01 -31.53
CA ARG A 86 -9.93 4.63 -30.95
C ARG A 86 -11.10 3.64 -30.90
N ARG A 87 -11.34 2.91 -31.99
CA ARG A 87 -12.38 1.87 -32.03
C ARG A 87 -12.16 0.77 -30.98
N LYS A 88 -10.90 0.38 -30.77
CA LYS A 88 -10.55 -0.60 -29.71
C LYS A 88 -10.86 -0.07 -28.33
N PHE A 89 -10.50 1.18 -28.05
CA PHE A 89 -10.78 1.83 -26.79
C PHE A 89 -12.28 1.93 -26.47
N VAL A 90 -13.09 2.29 -27.47
CA VAL A 90 -14.57 2.33 -27.34
C VAL A 90 -15.13 0.93 -27.08
N ARG A 91 -14.60 -0.10 -27.78
CA ARG A 91 -15.00 -1.49 -27.56
C ARG A 91 -14.63 -1.98 -26.16
N GLU A 92 -13.43 -1.67 -25.68
CA GLU A 92 -12.98 -1.94 -24.31
C GLU A 92 -13.96 -1.33 -23.31
N ALA A 93 -14.24 -0.03 -23.40
CA ALA A 93 -15.18 0.67 -22.52
C ALA A 93 -16.58 0.01 -22.54
N THR A 94 -17.05 -0.40 -23.73
CA THR A 94 -18.35 -1.10 -23.89
C THR A 94 -18.34 -2.47 -23.22
N ASN A 95 -17.26 -3.21 -23.31
CA ASN A 95 -17.16 -4.52 -22.67
C ASN A 95 -17.07 -4.38 -21.14
N LEU A 96 -16.28 -3.41 -20.64
CA LEU A 96 -16.17 -3.12 -19.22
C LEU A 96 -17.48 -2.68 -18.59
N SER A 97 -18.30 -1.88 -19.30
CA SER A 97 -19.58 -1.42 -18.77
C SER A 97 -20.57 -2.55 -18.49
N LYS A 98 -20.37 -3.73 -19.13
CA LYS A 98 -21.16 -4.94 -18.91
C LYS A 98 -20.69 -5.74 -17.68
N LEU A 99 -19.44 -5.55 -17.25
CA LEU A 99 -18.90 -6.26 -16.10
C LEU A 99 -19.38 -5.56 -14.82
N LYS A 100 -20.11 -6.27 -13.99
CA LYS A 100 -20.54 -5.80 -12.67
C LYS A 100 -20.02 -6.77 -11.62
N HIS A 101 -18.97 -6.35 -10.93
CA HIS A 101 -18.30 -7.16 -9.92
C HIS A 101 -17.67 -6.23 -8.86
N PRO A 102 -17.71 -6.56 -7.56
CA PRO A 102 -17.21 -5.67 -6.51
C PRO A 102 -15.71 -5.35 -6.63
N ASN A 103 -14.93 -6.26 -7.20
CA ASN A 103 -13.49 -6.09 -7.38
C ASN A 103 -13.10 -5.65 -8.81
N ILE A 104 -14.02 -5.10 -9.59
CA ILE A 104 -13.80 -4.53 -10.93
C ILE A 104 -14.40 -3.13 -10.95
N ILE A 105 -13.62 -2.14 -11.45
CA ILE A 105 -14.09 -0.76 -11.54
C ILE A 105 -15.39 -0.66 -12.34
N ASN A 106 -16.34 0.08 -11.82
CA ASN A 106 -17.61 0.28 -12.49
C ASN A 106 -17.50 1.41 -13.54
N VAL A 107 -17.73 1.08 -14.81
CA VAL A 107 -17.86 2.07 -15.89
C VAL A 107 -19.29 2.59 -15.92
N LEU A 108 -19.44 3.90 -15.79
CA LEU A 108 -20.72 4.61 -15.67
C LEU A 108 -21.29 4.96 -17.05
N GLU A 109 -20.47 5.55 -17.92
CA GLU A 109 -20.82 5.84 -19.31
C GLU A 109 -19.57 5.99 -20.20
N SER A 110 -19.78 5.98 -21.52
CA SER A 110 -18.78 6.35 -22.51
C SER A 110 -19.38 7.29 -23.54
N PHE A 111 -18.56 8.22 -24.06
CA PHE A 111 -19.00 9.19 -25.05
C PHE A 111 -17.84 9.66 -25.93
N GLU A 112 -18.19 10.22 -27.10
CA GLU A 112 -17.22 10.78 -28.05
C GLU A 112 -17.42 12.28 -28.18
N VAL A 113 -16.36 13.05 -28.00
CA VAL A 113 -16.29 14.50 -28.15
C VAL A 113 -14.84 14.91 -28.40
N ASN A 114 -14.58 16.12 -28.89
CA ASN A 114 -13.22 16.64 -29.09
C ASN A 114 -12.33 15.75 -29.99
N ASN A 115 -12.92 15.09 -30.98
CA ASN A 115 -12.26 14.15 -31.90
C ASN A 115 -11.55 12.98 -31.19
N THR A 116 -12.03 12.59 -30.01
CA THR A 116 -11.57 11.44 -29.25
C THR A 116 -12.72 10.80 -28.50
N CYS A 117 -12.46 9.76 -27.73
CA CYS A 117 -13.44 9.09 -26.90
C CYS A 117 -13.00 9.08 -25.43
N TYR A 118 -14.01 9.03 -24.59
CA TYR A 118 -13.88 9.06 -23.14
C TYR A 118 -14.73 7.93 -22.54
N TYR A 119 -14.26 7.34 -21.45
CA TYR A 119 -15.17 6.63 -20.55
C TYR A 119 -15.03 7.13 -19.12
N VAL A 120 -16.16 7.15 -18.43
CA VAL A 120 -16.33 7.62 -17.07
C VAL A 120 -16.46 6.42 -16.16
N MET A 121 -15.71 6.41 -15.08
CA MET A 121 -15.72 5.35 -14.08
C MET A 121 -15.79 5.95 -12.68
N GLU A 122 -16.15 5.13 -11.72
CA GLU A 122 -16.09 5.49 -10.31
C GLU A 122 -14.70 5.99 -9.95
N TYR A 123 -14.64 6.98 -9.08
CA TYR A 123 -13.36 7.46 -8.54
C TYR A 123 -13.08 6.77 -7.22
N ILE A 124 -11.92 6.14 -7.13
CA ILE A 124 -11.40 5.49 -5.93
C ILE A 124 -10.26 6.36 -5.41
N ASP A 125 -10.34 6.76 -4.15
CA ASP A 125 -9.38 7.67 -3.50
C ASP A 125 -8.35 6.96 -2.59
N GLY A 126 -8.44 5.63 -2.43
CA GLY A 126 -7.60 4.84 -1.53
C GLY A 126 -6.15 4.60 -1.99
N GLY A 127 -5.77 5.11 -3.17
CA GLY A 127 -4.43 4.87 -3.75
C GLY A 127 -4.30 3.50 -4.43
N SER A 128 -3.20 3.30 -5.16
CA SER A 128 -2.92 2.03 -5.83
C SER A 128 -2.32 1.00 -4.86
N LEU A 129 -2.49 -0.27 -5.17
CA LEU A 129 -1.79 -1.36 -4.47
C LEU A 129 -0.26 -1.20 -4.59
N ASP A 130 0.23 -0.64 -5.70
CA ASP A 130 1.65 -0.35 -5.91
C ASP A 130 2.17 0.70 -4.91
N ASP A 131 1.39 1.76 -4.70
CA ASP A 131 1.71 2.79 -3.71
C ASP A 131 1.68 2.23 -2.28
N MET A 132 0.74 1.32 -2.00
CA MET A 132 0.65 0.66 -0.69
C MET A 132 1.89 -0.22 -0.45
N ILE A 133 2.25 -1.07 -1.41
CA ILE A 133 3.45 -1.92 -1.32
C ILE A 133 4.71 -1.07 -1.15
N ALA A 134 4.84 -0.01 -1.93
CA ALA A 134 6.01 0.88 -1.86
C ALA A 134 6.13 1.54 -0.48
N ARG A 135 5.02 1.93 0.13
CA ARG A 135 5.00 2.53 1.47
C ARG A 135 5.35 1.55 2.58
N GLN A 136 4.96 0.28 2.44
CA GLN A 136 5.15 -0.75 3.47
C GLN A 136 6.39 -1.63 3.21
N TYR A 137 7.08 -1.43 2.07
CA TYR A 137 8.20 -2.29 1.63
C TYR A 137 7.82 -3.77 1.51
N GLY A 138 6.61 -4.04 1.08
CA GLY A 138 5.94 -5.32 1.06
C GLY A 138 4.70 -5.31 1.94
N LEU A 139 3.86 -6.31 1.83
CA LEU A 139 2.64 -6.47 2.63
C LEU A 139 2.79 -7.70 3.52
N SER A 140 2.02 -7.73 4.62
CA SER A 140 1.89 -8.92 5.44
C SER A 140 1.28 -10.10 4.65
N GLU A 141 1.53 -11.33 5.10
CA GLU A 141 0.95 -12.54 4.52
C GLU A 141 -0.59 -12.47 4.48
N ALA A 142 -1.20 -11.95 5.54
CA ALA A 142 -2.65 -11.78 5.65
C ALA A 142 -3.20 -10.76 4.65
N GLU A 143 -2.58 -9.59 4.50
CA GLU A 143 -2.98 -8.58 3.51
C GLU A 143 -2.76 -9.09 2.10
N THR A 144 -1.61 -9.75 1.84
CA THR A 144 -1.32 -10.36 0.55
C THR A 144 -2.38 -11.39 0.18
N THR A 145 -2.73 -12.29 1.10
CA THR A 145 -3.77 -13.28 0.88
C THR A 145 -5.12 -12.61 0.59
N LYS A 146 -5.51 -11.63 1.41
CA LYS A 146 -6.78 -10.89 1.24
C LYS A 146 -6.89 -10.25 -0.14
N TYR A 147 -5.89 -9.45 -0.53
CA TYR A 147 -5.93 -8.76 -1.83
C TYR A 147 -5.78 -9.73 -3.00
N THR A 148 -5.02 -10.81 -2.83
CA THR A 148 -4.94 -11.88 -3.83
C THR A 148 -6.31 -12.54 -4.06
N LEU A 149 -7.09 -12.80 -3.01
CA LEU A 149 -8.45 -13.33 -3.12
C LEU A 149 -9.39 -12.38 -3.88
N ASP A 150 -9.34 -11.08 -3.57
CA ASP A 150 -10.12 -10.04 -4.27
C ASP A 150 -9.79 -10.01 -5.78
N ILE A 151 -8.48 -9.97 -6.12
CA ILE A 151 -8.00 -9.95 -7.51
C ILE A 151 -8.36 -11.25 -8.23
N ALA A 152 -8.18 -12.40 -7.59
CA ALA A 152 -8.52 -13.71 -8.17
C ALA A 152 -10.03 -13.84 -8.42
N SER A 153 -10.87 -13.29 -7.54
CA SER A 153 -12.32 -13.21 -7.72
C SER A 153 -12.67 -12.41 -8.99
N ALA A 154 -12.06 -11.23 -9.18
CA ALA A 154 -12.23 -10.41 -10.38
C ALA A 154 -11.78 -11.16 -11.65
N LEU A 155 -10.60 -11.78 -11.64
CA LEU A 155 -10.09 -12.54 -12.78
C LEU A 155 -10.98 -13.75 -13.11
N SER A 156 -11.46 -14.48 -12.10
CA SER A 156 -12.38 -15.61 -12.30
C SER A 156 -13.67 -15.16 -12.98
N PHE A 157 -14.21 -14.00 -12.56
CA PHE A 157 -15.38 -13.41 -13.19
C PHE A 157 -15.09 -12.97 -14.63
N MET A 158 -13.96 -12.35 -14.92
CA MET A 158 -13.54 -11.97 -16.26
C MET A 158 -13.41 -13.21 -17.17
N HIS A 159 -12.72 -14.27 -16.69
CA HIS A 159 -12.53 -15.50 -17.44
C HIS A 159 -13.85 -16.21 -17.75
N SER A 160 -14.83 -16.19 -16.82
CA SER A 160 -16.18 -16.72 -17.07
C SER A 160 -16.92 -15.93 -18.17
N ASN A 161 -16.60 -14.64 -18.33
CA ASN A 161 -17.09 -13.78 -19.40
C ASN A 161 -16.17 -13.77 -20.65
N LYS A 162 -15.25 -14.74 -20.74
CA LYS A 162 -14.31 -14.90 -21.87
C LYS A 162 -13.43 -13.67 -22.10
N MET A 163 -12.95 -13.08 -21.04
CA MET A 163 -12.11 -11.90 -21.06
C MET A 163 -10.84 -12.13 -20.25
N LEU A 164 -9.68 -11.79 -20.80
CA LEU A 164 -8.38 -11.81 -20.13
C LEU A 164 -7.94 -10.38 -19.81
N HIS A 165 -7.22 -10.20 -18.70
CA HIS A 165 -6.69 -8.90 -18.29
C HIS A 165 -5.41 -8.51 -19.04
N LEU A 166 -4.42 -9.39 -19.10
CA LEU A 166 -3.13 -9.32 -19.81
C LEU A 166 -2.16 -8.21 -19.36
N ASP A 167 -2.53 -7.34 -18.42
CA ASP A 167 -1.65 -6.33 -17.81
C ASP A 167 -1.93 -6.18 -16.31
N LEU A 168 -2.20 -7.30 -15.63
CA LEU A 168 -2.36 -7.29 -14.18
C LEU A 168 -1.01 -6.97 -13.51
N LYS A 169 -1.03 -5.97 -12.65
CA LYS A 169 0.09 -5.51 -11.81
C LYS A 169 -0.44 -4.62 -10.69
N PRO A 170 0.30 -4.38 -9.61
CA PRO A 170 -0.17 -3.56 -8.49
C PRO A 170 -0.61 -2.14 -8.89
N GLY A 171 0.03 -1.53 -9.90
CA GLY A 171 -0.37 -0.19 -10.39
C GLY A 171 -1.75 -0.16 -11.09
N ASN A 172 -2.30 -1.31 -11.48
CA ASN A 172 -3.63 -1.45 -12.09
C ASN A 172 -4.68 -1.96 -11.09
N VAL A 173 -4.36 -1.92 -9.79
CA VAL A 173 -5.23 -2.30 -8.69
C VAL A 173 -5.33 -1.13 -7.72
N MET A 174 -6.54 -0.66 -7.43
CA MET A 174 -6.79 0.36 -6.40
C MET A 174 -7.33 -0.31 -5.14
N ILE A 175 -7.10 0.32 -3.99
CA ILE A 175 -7.69 -0.14 -2.72
C ILE A 175 -8.89 0.74 -2.40
N HIS A 176 -10.06 0.13 -2.26
CA HIS A 176 -11.32 0.77 -1.95
C HIS A 176 -11.99 0.06 -0.77
N ASP A 177 -12.22 0.78 0.32
CA ASP A 177 -12.80 0.24 1.55
C ASP A 177 -12.12 -1.06 2.05
N GLY A 178 -10.79 -1.10 1.90
CA GLY A 178 -9.97 -2.24 2.27
C GLY A 178 -10.03 -3.43 1.30
N HIS A 179 -10.63 -3.29 0.13
CA HIS A 179 -10.70 -4.31 -0.93
C HIS A 179 -9.93 -3.89 -2.18
N ALA A 180 -9.34 -4.89 -2.86
CA ALA A 180 -8.67 -4.65 -4.12
C ALA A 180 -9.67 -4.57 -5.27
N VAL A 181 -9.53 -3.54 -6.14
CA VAL A 181 -10.39 -3.28 -7.30
C VAL A 181 -9.52 -3.09 -8.54
N LEU A 182 -9.75 -3.89 -9.58
CA LEU A 182 -9.07 -3.76 -10.87
C LEU A 182 -9.58 -2.52 -11.62
N ILE A 183 -8.67 -1.68 -12.16
CA ILE A 183 -9.02 -0.37 -12.74
C ILE A 183 -8.61 -0.13 -14.18
N ASP A 184 -7.60 -0.80 -14.71
CA ASP A 184 -7.09 -0.58 -16.08
C ASP A 184 -7.08 -1.88 -16.90
N PHE A 185 -7.78 -1.83 -18.04
CA PHE A 185 -8.03 -2.94 -18.94
C PHE A 185 -7.47 -2.70 -20.35
N GLY A 186 -6.51 -1.77 -20.47
CA GLY A 186 -6.00 -1.30 -21.76
C GLY A 186 -5.40 -2.36 -22.67
N LEU A 187 -5.00 -3.52 -22.13
CA LEU A 187 -4.55 -4.67 -22.88
C LEU A 187 -5.54 -5.84 -22.86
N SER A 188 -6.65 -5.70 -22.14
CA SER A 188 -7.61 -6.79 -21.99
C SER A 188 -8.19 -7.24 -23.34
N LYS A 189 -8.39 -8.53 -23.50
CA LYS A 189 -8.86 -9.16 -24.73
C LYS A 189 -10.07 -10.04 -24.45
N GLN A 190 -11.07 -9.93 -25.34
CA GLN A 190 -12.14 -10.89 -25.41
C GLN A 190 -11.75 -12.04 -26.34
N TYR A 191 -12.04 -13.27 -25.96
CA TYR A 191 -11.75 -14.48 -26.73
C TYR A 191 -13.03 -15.29 -26.98
N ASP A 192 -13.05 -16.02 -28.08
CA ASP A 192 -14.17 -16.88 -28.44
C ASP A 192 -14.17 -18.23 -27.71
N ALA A 193 -15.08 -19.13 -28.07
CA ALA A 193 -15.18 -20.45 -27.45
C ALA A 193 -13.97 -21.36 -27.75
N SER A 194 -13.18 -21.06 -28.79
CA SER A 194 -11.95 -21.78 -29.13
C SER A 194 -10.70 -21.22 -28.45
N GLY A 195 -10.84 -20.08 -27.72
CA GLY A 195 -9.73 -19.37 -27.09
C GLY A 195 -9.02 -18.41 -28.04
N GLU A 196 -9.58 -18.16 -29.23
CA GLU A 196 -9.03 -17.19 -30.18
C GLU A 196 -9.49 -15.76 -29.83
N PRO A 197 -8.60 -14.75 -29.93
CA PRO A 197 -8.97 -13.38 -29.67
C PRO A 197 -9.94 -12.88 -30.76
N GLU A 198 -11.02 -12.26 -30.36
CA GLU A 198 -11.98 -11.65 -31.27
C GLU A 198 -11.40 -10.47 -32.10
N SER A 199 -10.16 -10.05 -31.82
CA SER A 199 -9.46 -9.02 -32.59
C SER A 199 -8.01 -9.42 -32.86
N SER A 200 -7.59 -9.33 -34.11
CA SER A 200 -6.26 -9.65 -34.64
C SER A 200 -5.14 -8.68 -34.23
N THR A 201 -5.22 -8.05 -33.09
CA THR A 201 -4.18 -7.11 -32.67
C THR A 201 -3.12 -7.81 -31.84
N THR A 202 -1.87 -7.64 -32.25
CA THR A 202 -0.69 -8.03 -31.46
C THR A 202 -0.86 -7.57 -30.02
N VAL A 203 -0.78 -8.51 -29.07
CA VAL A 203 -0.65 -8.18 -27.66
C VAL A 203 0.71 -7.49 -27.52
N GLY A 204 0.73 -6.27 -27.02
CA GLY A 204 2.00 -5.65 -26.64
C GLY A 204 2.73 -6.57 -25.64
N GLY A 205 4.05 -6.47 -25.54
CA GLY A 205 4.87 -7.37 -24.72
C GLY A 205 4.57 -7.41 -23.21
N GLY A 206 3.51 -6.72 -22.77
CA GLY A 206 3.13 -6.65 -21.35
C GLY A 206 4.10 -5.83 -20.50
N THR A 207 3.86 -5.77 -19.20
CA THR A 207 4.75 -5.11 -18.24
C THR A 207 5.86 -6.09 -17.83
N PRO A 208 7.16 -5.74 -18.00
CA PRO A 208 8.28 -6.60 -17.60
C PRO A 208 8.18 -7.05 -16.15
N GLY A 209 8.41 -8.36 -15.90
CA GLY A 209 8.24 -9.03 -14.61
C GLY A 209 6.81 -9.58 -14.39
N TYR A 210 5.79 -8.98 -15.02
CA TYR A 210 4.38 -9.42 -14.89
C TYR A 210 3.86 -10.19 -16.11
N ALA A 211 4.57 -10.12 -17.22
CA ALA A 211 4.19 -10.79 -18.46
C ALA A 211 4.94 -12.12 -18.61
N PRO A 212 4.27 -13.25 -18.89
CA PRO A 212 4.93 -14.52 -19.18
C PRO A 212 5.55 -14.53 -20.57
N LEU A 213 6.48 -15.47 -20.82
CA LEU A 213 7.21 -15.60 -22.10
C LEU A 213 6.31 -15.67 -23.34
N GLU A 214 5.23 -16.41 -23.25
CA GLU A 214 4.29 -16.58 -24.35
C GLU A 214 3.50 -15.31 -24.71
N GLN A 215 3.37 -14.36 -23.79
CA GLN A 215 2.66 -13.10 -24.06
C GLN A 215 3.44 -12.23 -25.05
N ALA A 216 4.76 -12.12 -24.88
CA ALA A 216 5.62 -11.37 -25.81
C ALA A 216 5.74 -12.03 -27.18
N ASN A 217 5.69 -13.38 -27.23
CA ASN A 217 5.86 -14.17 -28.43
C ASN A 217 4.54 -14.68 -29.02
N HIS A 218 3.41 -14.08 -28.61
CA HIS A 218 2.11 -14.51 -29.08
C HIS A 218 1.98 -14.28 -30.58
N ARG A 219 1.67 -15.35 -31.32
CA ARG A 219 1.38 -15.31 -32.76
C ARG A 219 -0.11 -15.53 -32.97
N ASP A 220 -0.67 -14.80 -33.93
CA ASP A 220 -2.06 -14.99 -34.35
C ASP A 220 -2.34 -16.47 -34.65
N GLY A 221 -3.47 -16.99 -34.17
CA GLY A 221 -3.86 -18.40 -34.31
C GLY A 221 -3.48 -19.31 -33.12
N ASN A 222 -2.77 -18.81 -32.10
CA ASN A 222 -2.60 -19.51 -30.83
C ASN A 222 -3.45 -18.81 -29.77
N GLY A 223 -4.55 -19.42 -29.33
CA GLY A 223 -5.46 -18.86 -28.33
C GLY A 223 -4.76 -18.28 -27.11
N PHE A 224 -5.38 -17.29 -26.47
CA PHE A 224 -4.87 -16.68 -25.23
C PHE A 224 -5.25 -17.54 -24.02
N PRO A 225 -4.32 -18.30 -23.44
CA PRO A 225 -4.66 -19.14 -22.30
C PRO A 225 -4.79 -18.30 -21.02
N VAL A 226 -5.81 -18.58 -20.22
CA VAL A 226 -6.09 -17.92 -18.92
C VAL A 226 -4.90 -17.94 -17.95
N MET A 227 -4.00 -18.90 -18.13
CA MET A 227 -2.77 -19.01 -17.34
C MET A 227 -1.78 -17.85 -17.54
N MET A 228 -2.00 -16.95 -18.50
CA MET A 228 -1.24 -15.70 -18.61
C MET A 228 -1.61 -14.77 -17.45
N ASP A 229 -2.90 -14.64 -17.12
CA ASP A 229 -3.36 -13.86 -15.97
C ASP A 229 -2.97 -14.52 -14.64
N VAL A 230 -2.88 -15.86 -14.60
CA VAL A 230 -2.37 -16.59 -13.44
C VAL A 230 -0.90 -16.24 -13.16
N TYR A 231 -0.07 -16.14 -14.20
CA TYR A 231 1.32 -15.68 -14.05
C TYR A 231 1.37 -14.26 -13.47
N ALA A 232 0.60 -13.35 -14.03
CA ALA A 232 0.54 -11.97 -13.59
C ALA A 232 0.01 -11.83 -12.15
N LEU A 233 -0.92 -12.70 -11.73
CA LEU A 233 -1.41 -12.79 -10.35
C LEU A 233 -0.30 -13.26 -9.40
N GLY A 234 0.45 -14.31 -9.76
CA GLY A 234 1.63 -14.76 -9.02
C GLY A 234 2.69 -13.67 -8.90
N ALA A 235 3.00 -12.96 -9.99
CA ALA A 235 3.95 -11.84 -10.00
C ALA A 235 3.48 -10.66 -9.14
N THR A 236 2.17 -10.38 -9.12
CA THR A 236 1.58 -9.38 -8.22
C THR A 236 1.73 -9.81 -6.76
N MET A 237 1.47 -11.09 -6.46
CA MET A 237 1.65 -11.66 -5.12
C MET A 237 3.13 -11.65 -4.70
N PHE A 238 4.07 -11.96 -5.62
CA PHE A 238 5.51 -11.82 -5.38
C PHE A 238 5.83 -10.41 -4.87
N LYS A 239 5.40 -9.38 -5.61
CA LYS A 239 5.67 -8.00 -5.21
C LYS A 239 5.01 -7.60 -3.90
N MET A 240 3.80 -8.11 -3.62
CA MET A 240 3.15 -7.88 -2.32
C MET A 240 3.98 -8.44 -1.17
N LEU A 241 4.49 -9.67 -1.29
CA LEU A 241 5.24 -10.33 -0.22
C LEU A 241 6.68 -9.79 -0.05
N THR A 242 7.32 -9.36 -1.14
CA THR A 242 8.74 -8.99 -1.11
C THR A 242 8.99 -7.48 -1.13
N GLY A 243 8.02 -6.69 -1.59
CA GLY A 243 8.21 -5.27 -1.91
C GLY A 243 9.02 -5.02 -3.20
N GLU A 244 9.66 -6.07 -3.74
CA GLU A 244 10.55 -5.97 -4.89
C GLU A 244 9.81 -6.20 -6.22
N ARG A 245 10.40 -5.67 -7.31
CA ARG A 245 9.89 -5.96 -8.65
C ARG A 245 10.10 -7.44 -8.97
N PRO A 246 9.07 -8.14 -9.47
CA PRO A 246 9.22 -9.54 -9.89
C PRO A 246 10.28 -9.67 -11.00
N PRO A 247 11.10 -10.75 -10.97
CA PRO A 247 12.01 -11.07 -12.07
C PRO A 247 11.24 -11.34 -13.36
N GLU A 248 11.87 -11.12 -14.50
CA GLU A 248 11.28 -11.49 -15.79
C GLU A 248 11.20 -13.02 -15.93
N ALA A 249 10.24 -13.51 -16.68
CA ALA A 249 10.08 -14.96 -16.87
C ALA A 249 11.32 -15.63 -17.53
N SER A 250 12.09 -14.85 -18.32
CA SER A 250 13.38 -15.24 -18.86
C SER A 250 14.44 -15.45 -17.78
N ASP A 251 14.46 -14.58 -16.77
CA ASP A 251 15.43 -14.66 -15.68
C ASP A 251 15.13 -15.87 -14.79
N ILE A 252 13.85 -16.10 -14.47
CA ILE A 252 13.43 -17.30 -13.73
C ILE A 252 13.81 -18.58 -14.50
N LEU A 253 13.69 -18.56 -15.84
CA LEU A 253 14.05 -19.73 -16.67
C LEU A 253 15.56 -20.01 -16.64
N ASN A 254 16.39 -18.97 -16.61
CA ASN A 254 17.85 -19.07 -16.67
C ASN A 254 18.49 -19.31 -15.29
N ASP A 255 18.03 -18.58 -14.28
CA ASP A 255 18.67 -18.46 -12.97
C ASP A 255 17.89 -19.17 -11.85
N GLY A 256 16.65 -19.61 -12.12
CA GLY A 256 15.75 -20.22 -11.15
C GLY A 256 14.88 -19.20 -10.42
N PHE A 257 13.94 -19.72 -9.61
CA PHE A 257 13.05 -18.87 -8.82
C PHE A 257 13.79 -18.29 -7.60
N PRO A 258 13.65 -16.98 -7.31
CA PRO A 258 14.43 -16.30 -6.26
C PRO A 258 13.82 -16.47 -4.86
N PHE A 259 13.91 -17.67 -4.28
CA PHE A 259 13.40 -17.96 -2.94
C PHE A 259 13.98 -17.05 -1.85
N ASN A 260 15.20 -16.57 -2.03
CA ASN A 260 15.88 -15.67 -1.09
C ASN A 260 15.31 -14.24 -1.04
N ALA A 261 14.44 -13.89 -1.97
CA ALA A 261 13.74 -12.59 -1.95
C ALA A 261 12.61 -12.55 -0.90
N PHE A 262 12.14 -13.72 -0.44
CA PHE A 262 11.03 -13.81 0.49
C PHE A 262 11.49 -13.76 1.94
N ASN A 263 10.86 -12.91 2.72
CA ASN A 263 11.00 -12.86 4.17
C ASN A 263 9.66 -13.22 4.85
N CYS A 264 8.97 -14.23 4.32
CA CYS A 264 7.72 -14.71 4.89
C CYS A 264 7.91 -16.07 5.58
N SER A 265 7.13 -16.32 6.63
CA SER A 265 7.21 -17.55 7.41
C SER A 265 6.45 -18.70 6.75
N ASN A 266 5.47 -18.41 5.93
CA ASN A 266 4.64 -19.39 5.26
C ASN A 266 5.26 -19.85 3.93
N SER A 267 6.01 -20.96 3.96
CA SER A 267 6.60 -21.56 2.76
C SER A 267 5.55 -22.03 1.74
N GLY A 268 4.32 -22.32 2.16
CA GLY A 268 3.22 -22.68 1.28
C GLY A 268 2.83 -21.51 0.36
N LEU A 269 2.76 -20.27 0.88
CA LEU A 269 2.53 -19.09 0.07
C LEU A 269 3.63 -18.88 -0.98
N VAL A 270 4.90 -19.09 -0.60
CA VAL A 270 6.04 -19.00 -1.55
C VAL A 270 5.91 -20.05 -2.64
N GLY A 271 5.52 -21.29 -2.31
CA GLY A 271 5.27 -22.35 -3.28
C GLY A 271 4.13 -22.04 -4.26
N VAL A 272 3.07 -21.35 -3.79
CA VAL A 272 1.99 -20.88 -4.67
C VAL A 272 2.52 -19.84 -5.66
N VAL A 273 3.33 -18.88 -5.20
CA VAL A 273 3.93 -17.85 -6.08
C VAL A 273 4.87 -18.49 -7.09
N GLU A 274 5.79 -19.36 -6.65
CA GLU A 274 6.70 -20.10 -7.52
C GLU A 274 5.96 -20.81 -8.65
N LYS A 275 4.95 -21.62 -8.30
CA LYS A 275 4.15 -22.37 -9.28
C LYS A 275 3.38 -21.46 -10.22
N ALA A 276 2.80 -20.36 -9.74
CA ALA A 276 2.09 -19.40 -10.58
C ALA A 276 3.04 -18.70 -11.57
N MET A 277 4.28 -18.38 -11.14
CA MET A 277 5.30 -17.71 -11.94
C MET A 277 6.20 -18.68 -12.73
N ALA A 278 5.91 -19.98 -12.75
CA ALA A 278 6.70 -20.94 -13.53
C ALA A 278 6.81 -20.46 -15.00
N PRO A 279 8.04 -20.36 -15.59
CA PRO A 279 8.22 -19.86 -16.96
C PRO A 279 7.48 -20.70 -18.00
N MET A 280 7.43 -22.03 -17.76
CA MET A 280 6.75 -22.96 -18.66
C MET A 280 5.26 -23.05 -18.32
N ARG A 281 4.39 -22.61 -19.22
CA ARG A 281 2.92 -22.55 -19.03
C ARG A 281 2.28 -23.86 -18.53
N LYS A 282 2.82 -25.03 -18.89
CA LYS A 282 2.29 -26.33 -18.44
C LYS A 282 2.58 -26.63 -16.97
N GLN A 283 3.55 -25.95 -16.38
CA GLN A 283 3.92 -26.09 -14.97
C GLN A 283 3.12 -25.19 -14.04
N ARG A 284 2.40 -24.20 -14.60
CA ARG A 284 1.56 -23.27 -13.84
C ARG A 284 0.22 -23.90 -13.48
N PHE A 285 -0.49 -23.25 -12.58
CA PHE A 285 -1.93 -23.47 -12.44
C PHE A 285 -2.61 -23.15 -13.77
N GLN A 286 -3.48 -24.03 -14.24
CA GLN A 286 -4.15 -23.86 -15.53
C GLN A 286 -5.35 -22.93 -15.44
N THR A 287 -5.88 -22.70 -14.25
CA THR A 287 -7.00 -21.82 -13.98
C THR A 287 -6.77 -21.03 -12.68
N VAL A 288 -7.47 -19.90 -12.53
CA VAL A 288 -7.50 -19.15 -11.26
C VAL A 288 -8.11 -19.99 -10.14
N ARG A 289 -9.03 -20.89 -10.45
CA ARG A 289 -9.62 -21.82 -9.47
C ARG A 289 -8.59 -22.79 -8.86
N GLU A 290 -7.70 -23.35 -9.69
CA GLU A 290 -6.60 -24.18 -9.19
C GLU A 290 -5.63 -23.38 -8.32
N PHE A 291 -5.34 -22.12 -8.72
CA PHE A 291 -4.52 -21.22 -7.92
C PHE A 291 -5.16 -20.94 -6.56
N LEU A 292 -6.47 -20.61 -6.52
CA LEU A 292 -7.21 -20.35 -5.28
C LEU A 292 -7.23 -21.56 -4.34
N ALA A 293 -7.43 -22.76 -4.87
CA ALA A 293 -7.41 -23.99 -4.06
C ALA A 293 -6.04 -24.20 -3.38
N ALA A 294 -4.94 -23.96 -4.10
CA ALA A 294 -3.60 -24.06 -3.53
C ALA A 294 -3.32 -22.93 -2.51
N LEU A 295 -3.86 -21.73 -2.74
CA LEU A 295 -3.75 -20.61 -1.81
C LEU A 295 -4.48 -20.93 -0.49
N GLU A 296 -5.70 -21.46 -0.55
CA GLU A 296 -6.48 -21.87 0.62
C GLU A 296 -5.77 -23.00 1.39
N GLU A 297 -5.19 -23.99 0.69
CA GLU A 297 -4.42 -25.05 1.30
C GLU A 297 -3.19 -24.51 2.03
N SER A 298 -2.48 -23.55 1.45
CA SER A 298 -1.30 -22.92 2.04
C SER A 298 -1.60 -22.11 3.30
N CYS A 299 -2.83 -21.62 3.47
CA CYS A 299 -3.28 -20.86 4.63
C CYS A 299 -3.90 -21.75 5.74
N SER A 300 -4.09 -23.04 5.47
CA SER A 300 -4.63 -23.98 6.47
C SER A 300 -3.53 -24.37 7.47
N PRO A 301 -3.81 -24.44 8.78
CA PRO A 301 -2.82 -24.87 9.77
C PRO A 301 -2.35 -26.30 9.42
N ILE A 302 -1.04 -26.46 9.29
CA ILE A 302 -0.41 -27.76 8.98
C ILE A 302 -0.79 -28.73 10.11
N HIS A 303 -1.70 -29.67 9.83
CA HIS A 303 -1.78 -30.91 10.60
C HIS A 303 -0.51 -31.68 10.23
N SER A 304 0.45 -31.72 11.16
CA SER A 304 1.61 -32.58 11.07
C SER A 304 1.14 -34.02 10.87
N VAL A 305 1.23 -34.50 9.64
CA VAL A 305 1.16 -35.94 9.36
C VAL A 305 2.45 -36.53 9.91
N ALA A 306 2.39 -37.10 11.11
CA ALA A 306 3.42 -37.97 11.61
C ALA A 306 3.49 -39.15 10.63
N GLU A 307 4.65 -39.30 9.98
CA GLU A 307 4.97 -40.54 9.28
C GLU A 307 4.86 -41.73 10.25
N GLU A 308 3.80 -42.52 10.08
CA GLU A 308 3.72 -43.85 10.68
C GLU A 308 4.77 -44.75 10.00
N THR A 309 5.93 -44.88 10.61
CA THR A 309 6.80 -45.99 10.36
C THR A 309 6.21 -47.22 11.03
N GLU A 310 5.62 -48.12 10.25
CA GLU A 310 5.30 -49.46 10.68
C GLU A 310 6.56 -50.18 11.15
N VAL A 311 6.60 -50.52 12.45
CA VAL A 311 7.43 -51.63 12.95
C VAL A 311 6.52 -52.51 13.78
N GLY A 312 6.41 -53.72 13.32
CA GLY A 312 5.46 -54.71 13.81
C GLY A 312 5.86 -55.42 15.10
N ILE A 313 4.84 -55.97 15.72
CA ILE A 313 4.74 -57.19 16.54
C ILE A 313 5.30 -57.15 17.96
N GLY A 314 4.41 -57.35 18.93
CA GLY A 314 4.70 -57.74 20.31
C GLY A 314 3.47 -57.77 21.19
N ILE A 315 2.85 -58.96 21.29
CA ILE A 315 1.71 -59.29 22.17
C ILE A 315 2.17 -59.23 23.63
N GLY A 316 1.39 -58.62 24.54
CA GLY A 316 1.64 -58.80 25.97
C GLY A 316 0.80 -57.87 26.87
N GLU A 317 -0.27 -58.43 27.38
CA GLU A 317 -0.94 -58.26 28.69
C GLU A 317 -1.24 -56.85 29.24
N GLU A 318 -2.52 -56.59 29.48
CA GLU A 318 -3.03 -55.53 30.35
C GLU A 318 -2.50 -55.61 31.78
N PRO A 319 -2.36 -54.50 32.45
CA PRO A 319 -2.83 -54.44 33.83
C PRO A 319 -3.72 -53.25 34.17
N VAL A 320 -4.88 -53.57 34.69
CA VAL A 320 -5.59 -53.04 35.88
C VAL A 320 -5.47 -51.53 36.18
N VAL A 321 -6.60 -50.88 35.98
CA VAL A 321 -6.96 -49.57 36.53
C VAL A 321 -6.93 -49.58 38.03
N THR A 322 -6.10 -48.71 38.62
CA THR A 322 -6.22 -48.29 40.02
C THR A 322 -6.49 -46.81 40.06
N VAL A 323 -7.71 -46.44 40.42
CA VAL A 323 -8.13 -45.08 40.75
C VAL A 323 -7.42 -44.67 42.05
N ILE A 324 -6.68 -43.58 42.04
CA ILE A 324 -6.27 -42.90 43.24
C ILE A 324 -6.81 -41.46 43.18
N GLU A 325 -7.68 -41.16 44.16
CA GLU A 325 -8.26 -39.85 44.41
C GLU A 325 -7.20 -38.80 44.68
N GLU A 326 -7.39 -37.61 44.09
CA GLU A 326 -6.64 -36.42 44.41
C GLU A 326 -7.10 -35.83 45.76
N PRO A 327 -6.20 -35.28 46.59
CA PRO A 327 -6.58 -34.31 47.61
C PRO A 327 -6.53 -32.89 47.04
N ALA A 328 -7.64 -32.20 47.19
CA ALA A 328 -7.79 -30.78 46.93
C ALA A 328 -6.80 -29.93 47.75
N GLY A 329 -6.25 -28.91 47.07
CA GLY A 329 -5.74 -27.72 47.77
C GLY A 329 -4.31 -27.34 47.49
N ALA A 330 -4.11 -26.49 46.50
CA ALA A 330 -3.22 -25.31 46.61
C ALA A 330 -3.31 -24.51 45.26
N VAL A 331 -4.16 -23.54 45.26
CA VAL A 331 -4.09 -22.41 44.31
C VAL A 331 -2.79 -21.68 44.64
N ARG A 332 -1.76 -21.89 43.81
CA ARG A 332 -0.61 -20.99 43.78
C ARG A 332 -1.04 -19.75 43.03
N GLU A 333 -1.41 -18.71 43.74
CA GLU A 333 -1.37 -17.34 43.27
C GLU A 333 0.02 -17.10 42.67
N ARG A 334 0.04 -16.87 41.33
CA ARG A 334 1.18 -16.22 40.72
C ARG A 334 1.20 -14.79 41.25
N SER A 335 2.11 -14.56 42.18
CA SER A 335 2.42 -13.26 42.76
C SER A 335 2.59 -12.26 41.62
N SER A 336 1.74 -11.23 41.61
CA SER A 336 1.99 -9.98 40.94
C SER A 336 3.37 -9.49 41.33
N ILE A 337 4.32 -9.47 40.43
CA ILE A 337 5.58 -8.78 40.59
C ILE A 337 5.23 -7.29 40.66
N ARG A 338 4.96 -6.80 41.85
CA ARG A 338 5.01 -5.37 42.17
C ARG A 338 6.48 -4.99 42.17
N ASN A 339 6.88 -4.11 41.26
CA ASN A 339 8.13 -3.37 41.36
C ASN A 339 7.99 -2.35 42.49
N ASP A 340 8.33 -2.74 43.74
CA ASP A 340 8.47 -1.83 44.87
C ASP A 340 9.84 -1.11 44.86
N ALA A 341 10.33 -0.72 43.66
CA ALA A 341 11.41 0.25 43.52
C ALA A 341 10.82 1.67 43.55
N PRO A 342 11.52 2.69 44.05
CA PRO A 342 11.02 4.05 44.03
C PRO A 342 10.62 4.44 42.61
N LEU A 343 9.40 4.94 42.44
CA LEU A 343 8.86 5.39 41.16
C LEU A 343 9.80 6.43 40.56
N ASN A 344 10.41 6.09 39.41
CA ASN A 344 11.24 7.04 38.67
C ASN A 344 10.30 8.00 37.92
N MET A 345 10.25 9.26 38.39
CA MET A 345 9.31 10.27 37.88
C MET A 345 10.06 11.43 37.24
N ILE A 346 9.56 11.89 36.08
CA ILE A 346 9.94 13.14 35.43
C ILE A 346 8.68 13.94 35.20
N ASN A 347 8.61 15.13 35.73
CA ASN A 347 7.48 16.06 35.59
C ASN A 347 6.10 15.39 35.80
N GLY A 348 5.97 14.53 36.82
CA GLY A 348 4.72 13.86 37.18
C GLY A 348 4.41 12.58 36.41
N HIS A 349 5.27 12.14 35.49
CA HIS A 349 5.10 10.93 34.70
C HIS A 349 6.20 9.91 34.95
N GLU A 350 5.82 8.65 35.08
CA GLU A 350 6.71 7.54 35.37
C GLU A 350 7.51 7.11 34.12
N TYR A 351 8.79 6.73 34.34
CA TYR A 351 9.65 6.19 33.31
C TYR A 351 10.35 4.90 33.71
N VAL A 352 10.79 4.16 32.70
CA VAL A 352 11.69 3.03 32.83
C VAL A 352 12.99 3.34 32.10
N ASP A 353 14.11 3.19 32.79
CA ASP A 353 15.42 3.12 32.16
C ASP A 353 15.63 1.69 31.64
N LEU A 354 15.56 1.49 30.34
CA LEU A 354 15.72 0.19 29.67
C LEU A 354 17.20 -0.18 29.44
N GLY A 355 18.15 0.68 29.86
CA GLY A 355 19.58 0.53 29.52
C GLY A 355 19.87 0.98 28.08
N LEU A 356 19.05 1.88 27.53
CA LEU A 356 19.18 2.53 26.24
C LEU A 356 19.69 3.98 26.40
N SER A 357 19.85 4.67 25.27
CA SER A 357 20.33 6.06 25.28
C SER A 357 19.35 7.04 25.94
N VAL A 358 18.06 6.67 26.03
CA VAL A 358 17.00 7.48 26.65
C VAL A 358 16.13 6.62 27.57
N LYS A 359 15.46 7.30 28.50
CA LYS A 359 14.45 6.71 29.37
C LYS A 359 13.09 6.73 28.65
N TRP A 360 12.33 5.66 28.77
CA TRP A 360 11.03 5.50 28.13
C TRP A 360 9.90 5.67 29.15
N ALA A 361 8.88 6.43 28.77
CA ALA A 361 7.68 6.56 29.59
C ALA A 361 6.95 5.22 29.75
N THR A 362 6.31 5.01 30.90
CA THR A 362 5.47 3.82 31.12
C THR A 362 4.13 3.89 30.39
N CYS A 363 3.60 5.11 30.14
CA CYS A 363 2.31 5.36 29.51
C CYS A 363 2.45 6.12 28.18
N ASN A 364 1.45 6.02 27.31
CA ASN A 364 1.27 6.91 26.18
C ASN A 364 0.78 8.29 26.64
N VAL A 365 0.96 9.33 25.83
CA VAL A 365 0.33 10.63 26.08
C VAL A 365 -1.19 10.47 26.14
N GLY A 366 -1.84 11.01 27.17
CA GLY A 366 -3.29 10.89 27.39
C GLY A 366 -3.74 9.56 28.04
N ALA A 367 -2.80 8.65 28.36
CA ALA A 367 -3.11 7.39 29.06
C ALA A 367 -2.90 7.51 30.57
N GLU A 368 -3.78 6.90 31.37
CA GLU A 368 -3.64 6.81 32.82
C GLU A 368 -2.85 5.57 33.27
N LYS A 369 -2.90 4.47 32.47
CA LYS A 369 -2.22 3.20 32.73
C LYS A 369 -1.32 2.80 31.56
N PRO A 370 -0.27 2.00 31.82
CA PRO A 370 0.63 1.51 30.78
C PRO A 370 -0.06 0.72 29.66
N SER A 371 -1.20 0.10 29.94
CA SER A 371 -2.00 -0.69 29.01
C SER A 371 -2.98 0.13 28.17
N ASP A 372 -3.24 1.40 28.52
CA ASP A 372 -4.19 2.24 27.82
C ASP A 372 -3.61 2.78 26.51
N CYS A 373 -4.44 2.94 25.50
CA CYS A 373 -4.03 3.45 24.18
C CYS A 373 -3.55 4.91 24.21
N GLY A 374 -4.11 5.74 25.13
CA GLY A 374 -3.87 7.18 25.17
C GLY A 374 -4.52 7.93 24.01
N ASP A 375 -4.08 9.17 23.81
CA ASP A 375 -4.54 10.06 22.77
C ASP A 375 -3.84 9.81 21.43
N TYR A 376 -4.49 10.25 20.34
CA TYR A 376 -3.96 10.19 19.00
C TYR A 376 -3.64 11.58 18.50
N PHE A 377 -2.52 11.72 17.78
CA PHE A 377 -2.03 12.98 17.23
C PHE A 377 -1.67 12.81 15.77
N ALA A 378 -1.99 13.79 14.92
CA ALA A 378 -1.34 13.91 13.63
C ALA A 378 0.11 14.38 13.85
N TRP A 379 1.03 14.02 12.95
CA TRP A 379 2.43 14.35 13.15
C TRP A 379 2.67 15.87 13.19
N GLY A 380 3.40 16.33 14.18
CA GLY A 380 3.65 17.76 14.40
C GLY A 380 2.46 18.53 14.96
N GLU A 381 1.43 17.84 15.46
CA GLU A 381 0.29 18.44 16.18
C GLU A 381 0.30 18.06 17.66
N ILE A 382 -0.13 18.95 18.50
CA ILE A 382 -0.02 18.86 19.94
C ILE A 382 -1.34 18.58 20.67
N SER A 383 -2.44 18.54 19.92
CA SER A 383 -3.78 18.26 20.46
C SER A 383 -4.46 17.15 19.65
N PRO A 384 -5.19 16.24 20.34
CA PRO A 384 -6.00 15.23 19.67
C PRO A 384 -7.16 15.90 18.93
N LYS A 385 -7.67 15.22 17.89
CA LYS A 385 -8.79 15.67 17.05
C LYS A 385 -9.89 14.62 16.99
N SER A 386 -11.10 15.08 16.66
CA SER A 386 -12.22 14.16 16.37
C SER A 386 -12.12 13.54 14.97
N GLU A 387 -11.41 14.22 14.05
CA GLU A 387 -11.24 13.82 12.65
C GLU A 387 -9.80 14.10 12.20
N TYR A 388 -9.21 13.14 11.44
CA TYR A 388 -7.83 13.19 10.94
C TYR A 388 -7.82 13.15 9.42
N THR A 389 -7.71 14.30 8.77
CA THR A 389 -7.65 14.45 7.32
C THR A 389 -6.47 15.30 6.89
N GLU A 390 -6.10 15.20 5.61
CA GLU A 390 -5.05 16.04 5.05
C GLU A 390 -5.43 17.53 5.11
N GLU A 391 -6.71 17.85 4.88
CA GLU A 391 -7.21 19.21 4.86
C GLU A 391 -7.16 19.89 6.24
N ASN A 392 -7.33 19.13 7.32
CA ASN A 392 -7.28 19.66 8.68
C ASN A 392 -5.92 19.43 9.37
N SER A 393 -4.96 18.82 8.70
CA SER A 393 -3.61 18.66 9.23
C SER A 393 -2.81 19.96 9.15
N LEU A 394 -2.32 20.42 10.29
CA LEU A 394 -1.55 21.67 10.39
C LEU A 394 -0.20 21.57 9.67
N THR A 395 0.43 20.40 9.67
CA THR A 395 1.74 20.20 9.05
C THR A 395 1.62 19.98 7.54
N TYR A 396 0.64 19.21 7.08
CA TYR A 396 0.36 19.00 5.66
C TYR A 396 -0.06 20.31 4.96
N ASN A 397 -1.03 21.04 5.51
CA ASN A 397 -1.47 22.33 4.97
C ASN A 397 -0.37 23.40 4.98
N LYS A 398 0.57 23.34 5.93
CA LYS A 398 1.69 24.28 5.98
C LYS A 398 2.70 23.99 4.88
N ILE A 399 2.92 22.72 4.55
CA ILE A 399 3.71 22.28 3.40
C ILE A 399 3.15 22.90 2.11
N MET A 400 1.83 22.77 1.89
CA MET A 400 1.16 23.28 0.69
C MET A 400 1.16 24.80 0.59
N ARG A 401 1.18 25.54 1.72
CA ARG A 401 1.23 27.02 1.74
C ARG A 401 2.64 27.57 1.57
N ASP A 402 3.65 26.86 2.10
CA ASP A 402 5.04 27.30 2.09
C ASP A 402 5.81 26.82 0.84
N THR A 403 5.20 25.98 0.00
CA THR A 403 5.76 25.57 -1.30
C THR A 403 5.47 26.67 -2.32
N PRO A 404 6.49 27.35 -2.90
CA PRO A 404 6.26 28.32 -3.97
C PRO A 404 5.62 27.60 -5.17
N MET A 405 4.55 28.17 -5.71
CA MET A 405 3.86 27.64 -6.91
C MET A 405 4.72 27.64 -8.18
N ASP A 406 5.96 28.10 -8.12
CA ASP A 406 6.92 28.18 -9.22
C ASP A 406 8.21 27.45 -8.86
N VAL A 407 8.20 26.11 -9.00
CA VAL A 407 9.45 25.37 -9.18
C VAL A 407 9.50 24.95 -10.65
N PRO A 408 10.40 25.51 -11.47
CA PRO A 408 10.63 25.02 -12.81
C PRO A 408 11.16 23.58 -12.75
N PRO A 409 10.84 22.71 -13.74
CA PRO A 409 11.29 21.34 -13.75
C PRO A 409 12.82 21.28 -13.68
N VAL A 410 13.34 20.46 -12.77
CA VAL A 410 14.77 20.16 -12.66
C VAL A 410 15.18 19.45 -13.94
N GLU A 411 15.95 20.13 -14.79
CA GLU A 411 16.58 19.51 -15.94
C GLU A 411 17.56 18.43 -15.46
N ALA A 412 17.49 17.26 -16.06
CA ALA A 412 18.45 16.18 -15.86
C ALA A 412 19.86 16.67 -16.20
N PRO A 413 20.89 16.33 -15.41
CA PRO A 413 22.24 16.81 -15.66
C PRO A 413 22.78 16.25 -16.98
N PRO A 414 23.45 17.08 -17.83
CA PRO A 414 24.01 16.64 -19.08
C PRO A 414 25.22 15.72 -18.86
N VAL A 415 25.30 14.67 -19.66
CA VAL A 415 26.44 13.75 -19.74
C VAL A 415 27.70 14.53 -20.04
N ARG A 416 28.65 14.48 -19.14
CA ARG A 416 29.89 15.21 -19.18
C ARG A 416 30.90 14.51 -20.08
N ASN A 417 31.08 15.01 -21.30
CA ASN A 417 32.31 14.76 -22.08
C ASN A 417 33.40 15.68 -21.61
N LYS A 418 34.51 15.09 -21.16
CA LYS A 418 35.76 15.81 -20.88
C LYS A 418 36.39 16.32 -22.18
N LEU A 419 36.58 17.60 -22.33
CA LEU A 419 37.85 18.17 -22.81
C LEU A 419 37.85 19.71 -22.68
N MET A 420 39.04 20.21 -22.35
CA MET A 420 39.55 21.58 -22.41
C MET A 420 39.35 22.45 -21.17
N SER A 421 40.47 22.56 -20.49
CA SER A 421 40.86 23.56 -19.50
C SER A 421 41.39 24.84 -20.14
N PHE A 422 41.43 25.87 -19.32
CA PHE A 422 42.15 27.16 -19.35
C PHE A 422 41.38 28.37 -19.87
N ILE A 423 41.16 29.32 -18.97
CA ILE A 423 41.74 30.66 -18.88
C ILE A 423 40.75 31.65 -18.20
N PHE A 424 41.26 32.31 -17.13
CA PHE A 424 40.89 33.59 -16.50
C PHE A 424 39.59 33.71 -15.65
N GLY A 425 39.77 34.04 -14.38
CA GLY A 425 39.28 35.27 -13.80
C GLY A 425 38.80 35.14 -12.36
N LYS A 426 39.55 35.71 -11.42
CA LYS A 426 39.15 35.94 -10.03
C LYS A 426 37.81 36.68 -9.93
N SER A 427 36.87 36.19 -9.16
CA SER A 427 35.94 37.07 -8.44
C SER A 427 35.29 36.41 -7.22
N LYS A 428 35.58 37.04 -6.10
CA LYS A 428 34.81 37.25 -4.89
C LYS A 428 34.02 36.06 -4.30
N SER A 429 34.53 35.63 -3.15
CA SER A 429 33.80 34.90 -2.10
C SER A 429 32.38 35.46 -1.89
N ARG A 430 31.38 34.68 -2.32
CA ARG A 430 29.99 34.85 -1.89
C ARG A 430 29.82 33.90 -0.72
N SER A 431 29.62 34.45 0.48
CA SER A 431 29.21 33.72 1.68
C SER A 431 28.00 32.85 1.36
N GLU A 432 28.16 31.55 1.41
CA GLU A 432 27.05 30.61 1.45
C GLU A 432 26.27 30.90 2.72
N SER A 433 25.17 31.63 2.60
CA SER A 433 24.11 31.62 3.59
C SER A 433 23.52 30.23 3.56
N LYS A 434 23.89 29.38 4.52
CA LYS A 434 23.13 28.16 4.81
C LYS A 434 21.70 28.59 5.07
N SER A 435 20.80 28.39 4.12
CA SER A 435 19.37 28.54 4.32
C SER A 435 18.99 27.66 5.52
N LYS A 436 18.31 28.25 6.50
CA LYS A 436 17.75 27.47 7.62
C LYS A 436 16.82 26.43 7.00
N PRO A 437 16.92 25.15 7.42
CA PRO A 437 16.04 24.11 6.89
C PRO A 437 14.59 24.55 7.05
N GLN A 438 13.79 24.36 6.01
CA GLN A 438 12.34 24.61 6.05
C GLN A 438 11.73 23.71 7.13
N PHE A 439 10.61 24.14 7.75
CA PHE A 439 9.93 23.40 8.82
C PHE A 439 9.72 21.91 8.50
N ASN A 440 9.44 21.60 7.25
CA ASN A 440 9.11 20.27 6.73
C ASN A 440 10.25 19.23 6.79
N GLN A 441 11.50 19.70 6.94
CA GLN A 441 12.70 18.86 6.98
C GLN A 441 13.39 18.89 8.35
N ARG A 442 12.72 19.45 9.35
CA ARG A 442 13.26 19.60 10.70
C ARG A 442 12.70 18.54 11.63
N ASP A 443 13.57 17.86 12.37
CA ASP A 443 13.19 17.06 13.51
C ASP A 443 12.48 17.94 14.57
N ILE A 444 11.33 17.48 15.07
CA ILE A 444 10.47 18.25 15.97
C ILE A 444 10.68 17.89 17.45
N ALA A 445 11.63 17.00 17.78
CA ALA A 445 11.88 16.56 19.15
C ALA A 445 12.06 17.75 20.12
N GLY A 446 11.23 17.81 21.13
CA GLY A 446 11.28 18.79 22.21
C GLY A 446 10.81 20.20 21.83
N ASP A 447 10.33 20.45 20.61
CA ASP A 447 9.70 21.72 20.23
C ASP A 447 8.23 21.72 20.66
N SER A 448 7.91 22.45 21.74
CA SER A 448 6.56 22.47 22.32
C SER A 448 5.43 22.95 21.39
N ARG A 449 5.77 23.48 20.23
CA ARG A 449 4.79 23.90 19.20
C ARG A 449 4.35 22.74 18.31
N TYR A 450 5.14 21.63 18.28
CA TYR A 450 4.96 20.54 17.33
C TYR A 450 5.14 19.14 17.95
N ASP A 451 5.77 19.04 19.10
CA ASP A 451 6.00 17.78 19.82
C ASP A 451 4.90 17.58 20.86
N ALA A 452 4.02 16.61 20.62
CA ALA A 452 2.87 16.31 21.49
C ALA A 452 3.30 15.91 22.90
N ALA A 453 4.41 15.17 23.07
CA ALA A 453 4.91 14.80 24.38
C ALA A 453 5.40 16.03 25.15
N ARG A 454 6.19 16.90 24.51
CA ARG A 454 6.66 18.14 25.12
C ARG A 454 5.52 19.10 25.48
N ALA A 455 4.54 19.21 24.62
CA ALA A 455 3.42 20.13 24.82
C ALA A 455 2.49 19.70 25.96
N ASN A 456 2.21 18.39 26.06
CA ASN A 456 1.26 17.85 27.04
C ASN A 456 1.89 17.50 28.38
N TRP A 457 3.13 17.03 28.40
CA TRP A 457 3.81 16.58 29.63
C TRP A 457 4.88 17.54 30.15
N GLY A 458 5.41 18.41 29.28
CA GLY A 458 6.44 19.39 29.66
C GLY A 458 7.78 18.78 30.10
N GLY A 459 8.55 19.50 30.91
CA GLY A 459 9.84 19.04 31.43
C GLY A 459 10.83 18.67 30.31
N SER A 460 11.48 17.51 30.40
CA SER A 460 12.38 16.95 29.39
C SER A 460 11.70 15.93 28.48
N TRP A 461 10.39 15.69 28.62
CA TRP A 461 9.65 14.77 27.78
C TRP A 461 9.58 15.24 26.32
N ARG A 462 9.73 14.30 25.38
CA ARG A 462 9.67 14.55 23.94
C ARG A 462 9.30 13.28 23.15
N LEU A 463 8.96 13.42 21.90
CA LEU A 463 8.87 12.28 20.99
C LEU A 463 10.24 11.60 20.86
N PRO A 464 10.30 10.26 20.69
CA PRO A 464 11.53 9.58 20.32
C PRO A 464 11.95 9.98 18.91
N THR A 465 13.25 10.05 18.66
CA THR A 465 13.82 10.20 17.31
C THR A 465 13.81 8.87 16.57
N LYS A 466 14.01 8.90 15.25
CA LYS A 466 14.23 7.72 14.42
C LYS A 466 15.36 6.82 14.98
N ALA A 467 16.47 7.43 15.41
CA ALA A 467 17.61 6.69 15.94
C ALA A 467 17.29 5.96 17.26
N GLU A 468 16.46 6.55 18.11
CA GLU A 468 16.03 5.93 19.37
C GLU A 468 15.00 4.81 19.15
N ILE A 469 14.16 4.93 18.11
CA ILE A 469 13.32 3.81 17.67
C ILE A 469 14.20 2.66 17.14
N ASP A 470 15.20 2.94 16.31
CA ASP A 470 16.14 1.93 15.80
C ASP A 470 16.93 1.25 16.95
N GLU A 471 17.29 2.01 17.99
CA GLU A 471 17.92 1.47 19.18
C GLU A 471 16.97 0.55 19.96
N LEU A 472 15.71 0.94 20.16
CA LEU A 472 14.68 0.13 20.80
C LEU A 472 14.45 -1.19 20.06
N LEU A 473 14.33 -1.12 18.72
CA LEU A 473 14.13 -2.29 17.85
C LEU A 473 15.32 -3.25 17.89
N SER A 474 16.55 -2.74 17.87
CA SER A 474 17.76 -3.57 17.75
C SER A 474 18.29 -4.14 19.06
N LYS A 475 18.05 -3.47 20.19
CA LYS A 475 18.64 -3.82 21.49
C LYS A 475 17.68 -4.49 22.47
N CYS A 476 16.36 -4.40 22.26
CA CYS A 476 15.36 -4.94 23.17
C CYS A 476 14.81 -6.30 22.68
N LYS A 477 14.28 -7.07 23.62
CA LYS A 477 13.49 -8.27 23.33
C LYS A 477 12.01 -7.91 23.32
N TRP A 478 11.30 -8.42 22.34
CA TRP A 478 9.90 -8.12 22.10
C TRP A 478 9.06 -9.38 22.30
N GLU A 479 8.02 -9.31 23.14
CA GLU A 479 7.11 -10.42 23.43
C GLU A 479 5.67 -9.93 23.27
N TRP A 480 4.94 -10.50 22.30
CA TRP A 480 3.52 -10.21 22.12
C TRP A 480 2.71 -10.82 23.23
N THR A 481 1.90 -10.03 23.92
CA THR A 481 1.19 -10.47 25.11
C THR A 481 -0.04 -9.62 25.38
N THR A 482 -0.86 -10.04 26.35
CA THR A 482 -2.01 -9.27 26.85
C THR A 482 -1.76 -8.82 28.28
N ARG A 483 -1.97 -7.53 28.55
CA ARG A 483 -1.85 -6.94 29.88
C ARG A 483 -3.09 -6.10 30.19
N ASP A 484 -3.72 -6.32 31.35
CA ASP A 484 -4.92 -5.61 31.78
C ASP A 484 -6.06 -5.60 30.73
N GLY A 485 -6.17 -6.68 29.94
CA GLY A 485 -7.16 -6.83 28.89
C GLY A 485 -6.78 -6.18 27.53
N HIS A 486 -5.62 -5.56 27.42
CA HIS A 486 -5.09 -4.95 26.20
C HIS A 486 -3.93 -5.76 25.63
N THR A 487 -3.99 -6.09 24.34
CA THR A 487 -2.88 -6.72 23.61
C THR A 487 -1.82 -5.70 23.22
N GLY A 488 -0.58 -6.17 23.08
CA GLY A 488 0.56 -5.33 22.71
C GLY A 488 1.89 -6.04 22.96
N TYR A 489 2.98 -5.29 22.88
CA TYR A 489 4.31 -5.83 23.15
C TYR A 489 4.83 -5.47 24.53
N LEU A 490 5.32 -6.47 25.24
CA LEU A 490 6.25 -6.30 26.33
C LEU A 490 7.65 -6.13 25.74
N VAL A 491 8.24 -4.95 25.90
CA VAL A 491 9.55 -4.59 25.34
C VAL A 491 10.57 -4.55 26.47
N MET A 492 11.47 -5.52 26.49
CA MET A 492 12.47 -5.70 27.55
C MET A 492 13.84 -5.23 27.09
N GLY A 493 14.39 -4.25 27.79
CA GLY A 493 15.71 -3.71 27.54
C GLY A 493 16.85 -4.66 27.98
N PRO A 494 18.11 -4.36 27.59
CA PRO A 494 19.27 -5.18 27.92
C PRO A 494 19.53 -5.30 29.42
N ASN A 495 19.03 -4.39 30.24
CA ASN A 495 19.12 -4.43 31.71
C ASN A 495 18.00 -5.23 32.39
N GLY A 496 17.12 -5.89 31.62
CA GLY A 496 16.03 -6.72 32.12
C GLY A 496 14.77 -5.96 32.55
N LYS A 497 14.78 -4.62 32.53
CA LYS A 497 13.57 -3.82 32.76
C LYS A 497 12.75 -3.74 31.49
N PHE A 498 11.46 -3.47 31.62
CA PHE A 498 10.54 -3.51 30.48
C PHE A 498 9.51 -2.37 30.50
N ILE A 499 8.97 -2.07 29.34
CA ILE A 499 7.76 -1.28 29.14
C ILE A 499 6.73 -2.13 28.39
N PHE A 500 5.45 -1.74 28.47
CA PHE A 500 4.40 -2.33 27.67
C PHE A 500 3.93 -1.29 26.64
N LEU A 501 3.93 -1.66 25.36
CA LEU A 501 3.41 -0.87 24.25
C LEU A 501 2.09 -1.47 23.78
N PRO A 502 0.92 -0.89 24.12
CA PRO A 502 -0.36 -1.40 23.67
C PRO A 502 -0.53 -1.32 22.16
N ALA A 503 -1.22 -2.30 21.59
CA ALA A 503 -1.69 -2.29 20.21
C ALA A 503 -2.82 -1.26 20.06
N ALA A 504 -2.45 0.02 20.11
CA ALA A 504 -3.37 1.15 20.16
C ALA A 504 -4.10 1.43 18.85
N GLY A 505 -3.70 0.80 17.74
CA GLY A 505 -4.26 1.09 16.43
C GLY A 505 -3.94 2.50 15.94
N TRP A 506 -4.75 2.97 15.01
CA TRP A 506 -4.63 4.27 14.37
C TRP A 506 -5.99 4.97 14.21
N ARG A 507 -5.97 6.27 13.91
CA ARG A 507 -7.14 7.04 13.49
C ARG A 507 -6.90 7.70 12.14
N ASN A 508 -7.88 7.56 11.24
CA ASN A 508 -7.90 8.24 9.95
C ASN A 508 -9.32 8.69 9.66
N ARG A 509 -9.51 9.97 9.33
CA ARG A 509 -10.81 10.62 9.34
C ARG A 509 -11.51 10.42 10.70
N THR A 510 -12.72 9.92 10.70
CA THR A 510 -13.46 9.57 11.93
C THR A 510 -13.29 8.11 12.34
N LEU A 511 -12.58 7.31 11.53
CA LEU A 511 -12.41 5.87 11.75
C LEU A 511 -11.24 5.60 12.71
N GLN A 512 -11.39 4.56 13.52
CA GLN A 512 -10.34 3.98 14.34
C GLN A 512 -10.16 2.52 13.91
N GLY A 513 -8.93 2.11 13.61
CA GLY A 513 -8.62 0.75 13.15
C GLY A 513 -7.52 0.10 13.96
N ASN A 514 -7.43 -1.22 13.87
CA ASN A 514 -6.38 -2.10 14.41
C ASN A 514 -6.14 -1.99 15.93
N VAL A 515 -7.12 -1.53 16.71
CA VAL A 515 -7.02 -1.53 18.17
C VAL A 515 -7.04 -2.97 18.68
N GLY A 516 -6.03 -3.35 19.44
CA GLY A 516 -5.81 -4.72 19.90
C GLY A 516 -5.10 -5.63 18.90
N GLU A 517 -4.90 -5.18 17.65
CA GLU A 517 -4.26 -5.92 16.56
C GLU A 517 -2.89 -5.36 16.17
N GLY A 518 -2.70 -4.04 16.25
CA GLY A 518 -1.44 -3.40 15.90
C GLY A 518 -1.19 -2.10 16.65
N GLY A 519 0.06 -1.74 16.82
CA GLY A 519 0.50 -0.49 17.44
C GLY A 519 1.17 0.43 16.43
N PHE A 520 0.80 1.71 16.45
CA PHE A 520 1.30 2.74 15.55
C PHE A 520 1.69 3.98 16.36
N TYR A 521 2.99 4.30 16.39
CA TYR A 521 3.55 5.32 17.25
C TYR A 521 4.40 6.30 16.45
N TRP A 522 4.20 7.60 16.65
CA TRP A 522 5.03 8.61 16.01
C TRP A 522 6.44 8.70 16.61
N CYS A 523 7.43 8.98 15.76
CA CYS A 523 8.67 9.60 16.18
C CYS A 523 8.77 11.06 15.68
N SER A 524 9.77 11.78 16.14
CA SER A 524 9.94 13.21 15.85
C SER A 524 10.55 13.50 14.47
N THR A 525 11.13 12.49 13.82
CA THR A 525 11.95 12.66 12.63
C THR A 525 11.08 12.61 11.37
N PRO A 526 11.09 13.67 10.53
CA PRO A 526 10.42 13.66 9.24
C PRO A 526 11.19 12.82 8.21
N ASP A 527 10.55 12.45 7.12
CA ASP A 527 11.27 11.94 5.96
C ASP A 527 11.95 13.11 5.20
N GLU A 528 13.24 12.93 4.87
CA GLU A 528 14.01 13.92 4.11
C GLU A 528 13.68 13.90 2.61
N SER A 529 13.19 12.78 2.10
CA SER A 529 12.87 12.55 0.69
C SER A 529 11.42 12.87 0.33
N CYS A 530 10.49 12.74 1.30
CA CYS A 530 9.06 13.01 1.13
C CYS A 530 8.56 13.92 2.25
N MET A 531 8.19 15.16 1.89
CA MET A 531 7.76 16.16 2.86
C MET A 531 6.41 15.85 3.53
N GLU A 532 5.66 14.91 2.97
CA GLU A 532 4.33 14.51 3.47
C GLU A 532 4.43 13.42 4.53
N ASP A 533 5.59 12.75 4.64
CA ASP A 533 5.81 11.57 5.47
C ASP A 533 6.66 11.88 6.70
N ALA A 534 6.47 11.04 7.73
CA ALA A 534 7.30 11.02 8.93
C ALA A 534 7.52 9.58 9.41
N TYR A 535 8.63 9.37 10.12
CA TYR A 535 8.96 8.06 10.68
C TYR A 535 8.14 7.75 11.93
N GLY A 536 7.86 6.47 12.12
CA GLY A 536 7.20 5.92 13.30
C GLY A 536 7.63 4.50 13.61
N LEU A 537 7.09 3.96 14.69
CA LEU A 537 7.17 2.56 15.08
C LEU A 537 5.83 1.91 14.77
N ASN A 538 5.87 0.79 14.05
CA ASN A 538 4.72 -0.05 13.78
C ASN A 538 4.97 -1.47 14.29
N PHE A 539 3.91 -2.14 14.75
CA PHE A 539 3.95 -3.55 15.13
C PHE A 539 2.56 -4.20 15.12
N ASP A 540 2.55 -5.49 14.87
CA ASP A 540 1.41 -6.41 15.02
C ASP A 540 1.87 -7.71 15.68
N ASP A 541 1.01 -8.73 15.78
CA ASP A 541 1.40 -10.03 16.32
C ASP A 541 2.45 -10.70 15.42
N GLY A 542 3.67 -10.77 15.90
CA GLY A 542 4.81 -11.39 15.22
C GLY A 542 5.74 -10.44 14.46
N ASN A 543 5.34 -9.19 14.19
CA ASN A 543 6.15 -8.22 13.46
C ASN A 543 6.29 -6.91 14.21
N PHE A 544 7.46 -6.30 14.15
CA PHE A 544 7.69 -4.95 14.62
C PHE A 544 8.81 -4.29 13.83
N GLY A 545 8.68 -2.99 13.56
CA GLY A 545 9.66 -2.27 12.78
C GLY A 545 9.44 -0.77 12.75
N ARG A 546 10.38 -0.07 12.12
CA ARG A 546 10.22 1.33 11.77
C ARG A 546 9.50 1.43 10.43
N TYR A 547 8.63 2.41 10.29
CA TYR A 547 7.87 2.66 9.06
C TYR A 547 7.82 4.16 8.75
N LEU A 548 7.43 4.49 7.53
CA LEU A 548 7.07 5.82 7.06
C LEU A 548 5.55 5.89 6.88
N ASP A 549 4.95 6.98 7.28
CA ASP A 549 3.51 7.22 7.10
C ASP A 549 3.22 8.69 6.86
N TYR A 550 2.08 8.96 6.20
CA TYR A 550 1.58 10.32 6.05
C TYR A 550 1.40 10.98 7.42
N ARG A 551 1.66 12.30 7.47
CA ARG A 551 1.58 13.08 8.71
C ARG A 551 0.16 13.35 9.19
N SER A 552 -0.86 13.13 8.34
CA SER A 552 -2.26 13.43 8.63
C SER A 552 -2.98 12.42 9.54
N PRO A 553 -2.74 11.09 9.50
CA PRO A 553 -3.38 10.15 10.41
C PRO A 553 -3.03 10.38 11.88
N GLY A 554 -3.96 10.03 12.75
CA GLY A 554 -3.74 10.03 14.21
C GLY A 554 -3.01 8.77 14.66
N ARG A 555 -1.84 8.93 15.28
CA ARG A 555 -1.04 7.88 15.89
C ARG A 555 -0.80 8.20 17.37
N THR A 556 -0.49 7.18 18.15
CA THR A 556 -0.16 7.38 19.56
C THR A 556 1.27 7.88 19.73
N VAL A 557 1.58 8.39 20.91
CA VAL A 557 2.90 8.91 21.28
C VAL A 557 3.36 8.24 22.57
N ARG A 558 4.50 7.54 22.50
CA ARG A 558 5.22 7.04 23.67
C ARG A 558 6.40 7.97 23.94
N PRO A 559 6.36 8.81 24.98
CA PRO A 559 7.42 9.77 25.27
C PRO A 559 8.74 9.14 25.71
N VAL A 560 9.82 9.87 25.41
CA VAL A 560 11.16 9.60 25.94
C VAL A 560 11.72 10.83 26.64
N SER A 561 12.74 10.60 27.49
CA SER A 561 13.50 11.66 28.17
C SER A 561 14.97 11.26 28.32
N GLU A 562 15.86 12.23 28.31
CA GLU A 562 17.30 12.06 28.54
C GLU A 562 17.64 11.62 29.97
#